data_60865da98a140e99907ac0ed446dbe3a
#
_entry.id   60865da98a140e99907ac0ed446dbe3a
#
_cell.length_a   1.000
_cell.length_b   1.000
_cell.length_c   1.000
_cell.angle_alpha   90.00
_cell.angle_beta   90.00
_cell.angle_gamma   90.00
#
_symmetry.space_group_name_H-M   'P 1'
#
loop_
_entity.id
_entity.type
_entity.pdbx_description
1 polymer ?
#
loop_
_entity_poly.entity_id
_entity_poly.type
_entity_poly.pdbx_seq_one_letter_code
_entity_poly.pdbx_strand_id
1 'polypeptide(L)'
;MKNPGGHMGVAGSGIVTLALTVALVAAVNRIAGFNLFTLTLWSVAPAGAILTGAAAASGIHLGSRLFETRPAWLLHAGAGAALAMAAIYYDEYSALVLGNGFRVADRIGFLNYLDIRLTTSYLRSGPAQAEAADPGVFGYGLALLQFLGFILGSLGTSVFARKRPACPSCSHHLHTLAAGAQHFNDRDAFDTYYENVLSLPLDGPEFADWMGYDPDRTRIREGTILVTSTLRACPACRCQHLAQAVQTMGVKEWSPLPKLARDMAVPHGIDLGPAFRGRTREAAAREAA
;
A
#
# COMPACT_ATOMS: atom_id res chain seq x y z
N MET A 1 22.69 3.39 1.87
CA MET A 1 22.51 4.49 0.89
C MET A 1 21.11 4.39 0.31
N LYS A 2 20.29 5.45 0.41
CA LYS A 2 18.95 5.44 -0.23
C LYS A 2 19.13 5.34 -1.74
N ASN A 3 18.30 4.56 -2.43
CA ASN A 3 18.34 4.45 -3.89
C ASN A 3 17.56 5.62 -4.55
N PRO A 4 18.23 6.70 -4.94
CA PRO A 4 17.54 7.88 -5.50
C PRO A 4 16.84 7.54 -6.84
N GLY A 5 17.44 6.67 -7.65
CA GLY A 5 16.86 6.24 -8.94
C GLY A 5 15.55 5.49 -8.79
N GLY A 6 15.46 4.58 -7.81
CA GLY A 6 14.23 3.84 -7.53
C GLY A 6 13.11 4.77 -7.05
N HIS A 7 13.41 5.73 -6.18
CA HIS A 7 12.41 6.71 -5.73
C HIS A 7 11.90 7.61 -6.86
N MET A 8 12.79 8.04 -7.77
CA MET A 8 12.40 8.81 -8.96
C MET A 8 11.52 8.00 -9.91
N GLY A 9 11.84 6.72 -10.13
CA GLY A 9 11.03 5.82 -10.94
C GLY A 9 9.62 5.63 -10.38
N VAL A 10 9.50 5.43 -9.05
CA VAL A 10 8.20 5.33 -8.36
C VAL A 10 7.41 6.64 -8.47
N ALA A 11 8.05 7.78 -8.25
CA ALA A 11 7.40 9.08 -8.39
C ALA A 11 6.95 9.33 -9.84
N GLY A 12 7.79 9.02 -10.82
CA GLY A 12 7.46 9.14 -12.23
C GLY A 12 6.25 8.31 -12.65
N SER A 13 6.20 7.04 -12.24
CA SER A 13 5.03 6.19 -12.51
C SER A 13 3.76 6.71 -11.83
N GLY A 14 3.87 7.27 -10.63
CA GLY A 14 2.76 7.92 -9.93
C GLY A 14 2.26 9.17 -10.67
N ILE A 15 3.14 10.02 -11.19
CA ILE A 15 2.78 11.21 -11.96
C ILE A 15 2.06 10.82 -13.26
N VAL A 16 2.55 9.80 -13.97
CA VAL A 16 1.92 9.33 -15.21
C VAL A 16 0.49 8.84 -14.95
N THR A 17 0.29 8.00 -13.93
CA THR A 17 -1.07 7.51 -13.64
C THR A 17 -1.97 8.59 -13.08
N LEU A 18 -1.46 9.55 -12.31
CA LEU A 18 -2.20 10.73 -11.87
C LEU A 18 -2.69 11.53 -13.08
N ALA A 19 -1.80 11.84 -14.03
CA ALA A 19 -2.15 12.59 -15.23
C ALA A 19 -3.20 11.85 -16.09
N LEU A 20 -3.04 10.54 -16.27
CA LEU A 20 -4.03 9.71 -16.97
C LEU A 20 -5.38 9.69 -16.27
N THR A 21 -5.37 9.60 -14.94
CA THR A 21 -6.61 9.61 -14.14
C THR A 21 -7.32 10.95 -14.23
N VAL A 22 -6.59 12.07 -14.13
CA VAL A 22 -7.15 13.42 -14.30
C VAL A 22 -7.72 13.60 -15.71
N ALA A 23 -6.98 13.17 -16.74
CA ALA A 23 -7.47 13.23 -18.13
C ALA A 23 -8.75 12.39 -18.33
N LEU A 24 -8.83 11.21 -17.70
CA LEU A 24 -10.02 10.38 -17.74
C LEU A 24 -11.21 11.07 -17.06
N VAL A 25 -11.02 11.65 -15.89
CA VAL A 25 -12.06 12.40 -15.17
C VAL A 25 -12.55 13.59 -16.01
N ALA A 26 -11.63 14.34 -16.61
CA ALA A 26 -11.96 15.45 -17.51
C ALA A 26 -12.76 14.98 -18.74
N ALA A 27 -12.35 13.86 -19.35
CA ALA A 27 -13.07 13.28 -20.49
C ALA A 27 -14.50 12.85 -20.11
N VAL A 28 -14.64 12.14 -18.97
CA VAL A 28 -15.96 11.74 -18.45
C VAL A 28 -16.82 12.96 -18.16
N ASN A 29 -16.28 13.99 -17.55
CA ASN A 29 -16.99 15.24 -17.27
C ASN A 29 -17.53 15.88 -18.57
N ARG A 30 -16.72 15.93 -19.62
CA ARG A 30 -17.12 16.51 -20.92
C ARG A 30 -18.18 15.68 -21.65
N ILE A 31 -18.10 14.35 -21.58
CA ILE A 31 -19.01 13.43 -22.26
C ILE A 31 -20.32 13.26 -21.49
N ALA A 32 -20.24 13.03 -20.20
CA ALA A 32 -21.39 12.71 -19.35
C ALA A 32 -22.04 13.95 -18.72
N GLY A 33 -21.39 15.11 -18.79
CA GLY A 33 -21.90 16.37 -18.23
C GLY A 33 -21.94 16.42 -16.70
N PHE A 34 -21.22 15.51 -16.02
CA PHE A 34 -21.07 15.54 -14.57
C PHE A 34 -19.62 15.26 -14.15
N ASN A 35 -19.18 15.88 -13.06
CA ASN A 35 -17.83 15.67 -12.57
C ASN A 35 -17.75 14.40 -11.70
N LEU A 36 -17.09 13.36 -12.23
CA LEU A 36 -16.90 12.09 -11.54
C LEU A 36 -16.20 12.26 -10.17
N PHE A 37 -15.25 13.19 -10.06
CA PHE A 37 -14.50 13.45 -8.83
C PHE A 37 -15.42 13.93 -7.70
N THR A 38 -16.43 14.72 -8.01
CA THR A 38 -17.37 15.28 -7.01
C THR A 38 -18.54 14.36 -6.70
N LEU A 39 -18.58 13.15 -7.28
CA LEU A 39 -19.63 12.17 -7.03
C LEU A 39 -19.63 11.74 -5.57
N THR A 40 -20.77 11.94 -4.90
CA THR A 40 -20.99 11.51 -3.52
C THR A 40 -22.05 10.41 -3.46
N LEU A 41 -21.85 9.43 -2.59
CA LEU A 41 -22.87 8.45 -2.22
C LEU A 41 -23.54 8.93 -0.92
N TRP A 42 -24.88 8.81 -0.85
CA TRP A 42 -25.69 9.25 0.30
C TRP A 42 -25.39 10.70 0.73
N SER A 43 -25.06 11.56 -0.24
CA SER A 43 -24.75 12.99 -0.06
C SER A 43 -23.53 13.30 0.84
N VAL A 44 -22.84 12.31 1.39
CA VAL A 44 -21.71 12.51 2.32
C VAL A 44 -20.46 11.76 1.88
N ALA A 45 -20.56 10.50 1.43
CA ALA A 45 -19.39 9.71 1.10
C ALA A 45 -18.77 10.13 -0.26
N PRO A 46 -17.51 10.61 -0.30
CA PRO A 46 -16.89 11.13 -1.53
C PRO A 46 -16.37 9.99 -2.43
N ALA A 47 -17.31 9.18 -2.95
CA ALA A 47 -16.99 7.97 -3.69
C ALA A 47 -16.15 8.25 -4.95
N GLY A 48 -16.46 9.32 -5.67
CA GLY A 48 -15.70 9.72 -6.85
C GLY A 48 -14.24 10.05 -6.51
N ALA A 49 -14.02 10.80 -5.44
CA ALA A 49 -12.67 11.13 -4.99
C ALA A 49 -11.90 9.90 -4.50
N ILE A 50 -12.57 8.96 -3.80
CA ILE A 50 -11.95 7.70 -3.35
C ILE A 50 -11.51 6.86 -4.56
N LEU A 51 -12.39 6.67 -5.55
CA LEU A 51 -12.07 5.92 -6.77
C LEU A 51 -10.94 6.57 -7.57
N THR A 52 -10.99 7.88 -7.72
CA THR A 52 -9.95 8.67 -8.41
C THR A 52 -8.60 8.55 -7.69
N GLY A 53 -8.61 8.63 -6.36
CA GLY A 53 -7.40 8.46 -5.54
C GLY A 53 -6.81 7.04 -5.66
N ALA A 54 -7.65 6.01 -5.66
CA ALA A 54 -7.23 4.63 -5.86
C ALA A 54 -6.61 4.41 -7.24
N ALA A 55 -7.24 4.94 -8.30
CA ALA A 55 -6.75 4.86 -9.67
C ALA A 55 -5.42 5.59 -9.83
N ALA A 56 -5.30 6.82 -9.34
CA ALA A 56 -4.07 7.62 -9.40
C ALA A 56 -2.89 6.94 -8.65
N ALA A 57 -3.16 6.32 -7.50
CA ALA A 57 -2.14 5.65 -6.72
C ALA A 57 -1.69 4.29 -7.29
N SER A 58 -2.42 3.72 -8.26
CA SER A 58 -2.08 2.44 -8.87
C SER A 58 -0.68 2.45 -9.50
N GLY A 59 -0.26 3.58 -10.09
CA GLY A 59 1.08 3.74 -10.66
C GLY A 59 2.19 3.76 -9.62
N ILE A 60 1.95 4.33 -8.44
CA ILE A 60 2.90 4.26 -7.33
C ILE A 60 3.08 2.81 -6.89
N HIS A 61 1.99 2.05 -6.84
CA HIS A 61 2.04 0.62 -6.52
C HIS A 61 2.82 -0.17 -7.57
N LEU A 62 2.53 0.06 -8.86
CA LEU A 62 3.24 -0.56 -9.97
C LEU A 62 4.72 -0.17 -9.98
N GLY A 63 5.02 1.12 -9.85
CA GLY A 63 6.39 1.63 -9.76
C GLY A 63 7.15 1.07 -8.55
N SER A 64 6.51 0.94 -7.40
CA SER A 64 7.09 0.29 -6.22
C SER A 64 7.52 -1.16 -6.49
N ARG A 65 6.77 -1.88 -7.33
CA ARG A 65 7.13 -3.25 -7.76
C ARG A 65 8.25 -3.27 -8.80
N LEU A 66 8.16 -2.40 -9.82
CA LEU A 66 9.13 -2.35 -10.92
C LEU A 66 10.51 -1.87 -10.46
N PHE A 67 10.55 -0.87 -9.58
CA PHE A 67 11.79 -0.29 -9.07
C PHE A 67 12.19 -0.86 -7.71
N GLU A 68 11.47 -1.88 -7.22
CA GLU A 68 11.73 -2.58 -5.95
C GLU A 68 11.95 -1.64 -4.76
N THR A 69 11.27 -0.49 -4.74
CA THR A 69 11.49 0.59 -3.76
C THR A 69 10.20 0.93 -3.02
N ARG A 70 10.29 1.04 -1.69
CA ARG A 70 9.16 1.41 -0.85
C ARG A 70 8.87 2.92 -0.96
N PRO A 71 7.66 3.34 -1.39
CA PRO A 71 7.31 4.75 -1.52
C PRO A 71 6.94 5.40 -0.18
N ALA A 72 7.09 6.74 -0.12
CA ALA A 72 6.57 7.56 0.98
C ALA A 72 5.07 7.85 0.76
N TRP A 73 4.21 6.88 1.07
CA TRP A 73 2.79 6.86 0.71
C TRP A 73 2.03 8.13 1.09
N LEU A 74 2.17 8.63 2.33
CA LEU A 74 1.45 9.82 2.79
C LEU A 74 1.82 11.06 1.98
N LEU A 75 3.12 11.25 1.69
CA LEU A 75 3.58 12.36 0.88
C LEU A 75 3.00 12.29 -0.54
N HIS A 76 3.08 11.11 -1.18
CA HIS A 76 2.56 10.93 -2.53
C HIS A 76 1.03 11.07 -2.58
N ALA A 77 0.31 10.54 -1.57
CA ALA A 77 -1.14 10.67 -1.51
C ALA A 77 -1.58 12.13 -1.31
N GLY A 78 -0.94 12.86 -0.41
CA GLY A 78 -1.28 14.27 -0.15
C GLY A 78 -0.93 15.19 -1.34
N ALA A 79 0.29 15.07 -1.88
CA ALA A 79 0.69 15.83 -3.07
C ALA A 79 -0.18 15.48 -4.29
N GLY A 80 -0.46 14.18 -4.50
CA GLY A 80 -1.33 13.71 -5.57
C GLY A 80 -2.75 14.27 -5.45
N ALA A 81 -3.33 14.30 -4.24
CA ALA A 81 -4.65 14.87 -3.98
C ALA A 81 -4.70 16.36 -4.34
N ALA A 82 -3.72 17.13 -3.88
CA ALA A 82 -3.65 18.56 -4.17
C ALA A 82 -3.52 18.84 -5.68
N LEU A 83 -2.65 18.11 -6.37
CA LEU A 83 -2.44 18.24 -7.81
C LEU A 83 -3.68 17.80 -8.61
N ALA A 84 -4.32 16.68 -8.23
CA ALA A 84 -5.53 16.21 -8.90
C ALA A 84 -6.66 17.21 -8.76
N MET A 85 -6.93 17.70 -7.55
CA MET A 85 -7.96 18.72 -7.33
C MET A 85 -7.69 19.99 -8.12
N ALA A 86 -6.47 20.53 -8.03
CA ALA A 86 -6.09 21.71 -8.80
C ALA A 86 -6.31 21.52 -10.29
N ALA A 87 -5.88 20.38 -10.87
CA ALA A 87 -6.01 20.10 -12.27
C ALA A 87 -7.48 19.90 -12.72
N ILE A 88 -8.29 19.18 -11.94
CA ILE A 88 -9.72 18.94 -12.24
C ILE A 88 -10.50 20.26 -12.19
N TYR A 89 -10.32 21.06 -11.15
CA TYR A 89 -10.98 22.37 -11.05
C TYR A 89 -10.48 23.35 -12.12
N TYR A 90 -9.19 23.28 -12.50
CA TYR A 90 -8.65 24.09 -13.57
C TYR A 90 -9.21 23.68 -14.95
N ASP A 91 -9.41 22.40 -15.21
CA ASP A 91 -10.08 21.93 -16.44
C ASP A 91 -11.51 22.45 -16.53
N GLU A 92 -12.30 22.36 -15.44
CA GLU A 92 -13.64 22.95 -15.37
C GLU A 92 -13.61 24.45 -15.64
N TYR A 93 -12.73 25.21 -14.99
CA TYR A 93 -12.56 26.64 -15.18
C TYR A 93 -12.25 27.01 -16.62
N SER A 94 -11.33 26.29 -17.24
CA SER A 94 -10.90 26.57 -18.63
C SER A 94 -11.97 26.22 -19.68
N ALA A 95 -12.80 25.25 -19.39
CA ALA A 95 -13.84 24.75 -20.30
C ALA A 95 -15.19 25.49 -20.15
N LEU A 96 -15.41 26.20 -19.03
CA LEU A 96 -16.70 26.82 -18.75
C LEU A 96 -16.96 28.03 -19.64
N VAL A 97 -18.06 27.96 -20.39
CA VAL A 97 -18.54 29.03 -21.28
C VAL A 97 -19.86 29.55 -20.72
N LEU A 98 -19.97 30.86 -20.58
CA LEU A 98 -21.19 31.54 -20.17
C LEU A 98 -22.22 31.55 -21.27
N GLY A 99 -23.51 31.75 -20.93
CA GLY A 99 -24.61 31.77 -21.93
C GLY A 99 -24.47 32.84 -23.01
N ASN A 100 -23.61 33.85 -22.81
CA ASN A 100 -23.29 34.88 -23.79
C ASN A 100 -22.07 34.51 -24.68
N GLY A 101 -21.56 33.28 -24.61
CA GLY A 101 -20.46 32.79 -25.43
C GLY A 101 -19.04 33.14 -24.90
N PHE A 102 -18.92 33.92 -23.81
CA PHE A 102 -17.60 34.24 -23.22
C PHE A 102 -17.11 33.10 -22.32
N ARG A 103 -15.80 32.83 -22.35
CA ARG A 103 -15.19 31.90 -21.40
C ARG A 103 -15.05 32.59 -20.03
N VAL A 104 -15.29 31.82 -18.96
CA VAL A 104 -15.09 32.29 -17.61
C VAL A 104 -13.64 32.69 -17.36
N ALA A 105 -12.70 31.94 -17.95
CA ALA A 105 -11.26 32.21 -17.88
C ALA A 105 -10.84 33.58 -18.41
N ASP A 106 -11.64 34.20 -19.33
CA ASP A 106 -11.35 35.52 -19.88
C ASP A 106 -11.85 36.67 -18.98
N ARG A 107 -12.60 36.35 -17.93
CA ARG A 107 -13.31 37.33 -17.09
C ARG A 107 -12.86 37.36 -15.65
N ILE A 108 -12.56 36.21 -15.07
CA ILE A 108 -12.15 36.11 -13.66
C ILE A 108 -10.94 35.21 -13.54
N GLY A 109 -10.08 35.43 -12.54
CA GLY A 109 -8.95 34.58 -12.23
C GLY A 109 -9.37 33.26 -11.61
N PHE A 110 -8.52 32.22 -11.76
CA PHE A 110 -8.79 30.86 -11.27
C PHE A 110 -9.15 30.81 -9.76
N LEU A 111 -8.43 31.56 -8.91
CA LEU A 111 -8.70 31.54 -7.47
C LEU A 111 -10.09 32.13 -7.15
N ASN A 112 -10.49 33.21 -7.83
CA ASN A 112 -11.84 33.77 -7.67
C ASN A 112 -12.91 32.82 -8.17
N TYR A 113 -12.65 32.13 -9.31
CA TYR A 113 -13.54 31.08 -9.78
C TYR A 113 -13.67 29.96 -8.76
N LEU A 114 -12.57 29.51 -8.18
CA LEU A 114 -12.56 28.44 -7.18
C LEU A 114 -13.37 28.80 -5.94
N ASP A 115 -13.21 30.02 -5.47
CA ASP A 115 -13.97 30.55 -4.34
C ASP A 115 -15.48 30.57 -4.64
N ILE A 116 -15.88 31.15 -5.78
CA ILE A 116 -17.28 31.15 -6.25
C ILE A 116 -17.79 29.70 -6.39
N ARG A 117 -16.98 28.81 -6.99
CA ARG A 117 -17.36 27.41 -7.23
C ARG A 117 -17.60 26.64 -5.95
N LEU A 118 -16.79 26.88 -4.92
CA LEU A 118 -16.91 26.23 -3.61
C LEU A 118 -18.02 26.83 -2.75
N THR A 119 -18.28 28.14 -2.86
CA THR A 119 -19.30 28.82 -2.05
C THR A 119 -20.70 28.79 -2.66
N THR A 120 -20.81 28.62 -4.01
CA THR A 120 -22.09 28.58 -4.73
C THR A 120 -22.41 27.20 -5.33
N SER A 121 -21.76 26.13 -4.86
CA SER A 121 -21.99 24.77 -5.37
C SER A 121 -23.44 24.33 -5.13
N TYR A 122 -24.19 24.18 -6.21
CA TYR A 122 -25.54 23.65 -6.20
C TYR A 122 -25.56 22.18 -5.81
N LEU A 123 -26.24 21.84 -4.73
CA LEU A 123 -26.69 20.47 -4.48
C LEU A 123 -27.77 20.16 -5.54
N ARG A 124 -27.35 19.68 -6.71
CA ARG A 124 -28.24 19.27 -7.79
C ARG A 124 -28.84 17.91 -7.41
N SER A 125 -29.82 17.94 -6.53
CA SER A 125 -30.58 16.76 -6.12
C SER A 125 -31.97 16.83 -6.72
N GLY A 126 -32.18 16.18 -7.87
CA GLY A 126 -33.51 15.90 -8.43
C GLY A 126 -34.05 16.92 -9.43
N PRO A 127 -35.18 16.59 -10.12
CA PRO A 127 -35.78 17.39 -11.18
C PRO A 127 -36.49 18.68 -10.68
N ALA A 128 -36.59 18.92 -9.39
CA ALA A 128 -37.09 20.18 -8.84
C ALA A 128 -35.90 21.14 -8.68
N GLN A 129 -35.90 22.22 -9.44
CA GLN A 129 -35.08 23.40 -9.20
C GLN A 129 -35.44 23.99 -7.83
N ALA A 130 -34.93 23.40 -6.76
CA ALA A 130 -34.91 24.08 -5.47
C ALA A 130 -33.98 25.29 -5.64
N GLU A 131 -34.46 26.50 -5.34
CA GLU A 131 -33.62 27.67 -5.26
C GLU A 131 -32.36 27.34 -4.48
N ALA A 132 -31.23 27.59 -5.13
CA ALA A 132 -29.92 27.19 -4.61
C ALA A 132 -29.69 27.95 -3.29
N ALA A 133 -29.84 27.28 -2.17
CA ALA A 133 -29.31 27.78 -0.93
C ALA A 133 -27.80 27.93 -1.10
N ASP A 134 -27.29 29.14 -0.84
CA ASP A 134 -25.85 29.40 -0.86
C ASP A 134 -25.18 28.47 0.16
N PRO A 135 -24.38 27.45 -0.25
CA PRO A 135 -23.76 26.55 0.70
C PRO A 135 -22.70 27.23 1.56
N GLY A 136 -22.27 28.44 1.17
CA GLY A 136 -21.31 29.22 1.96
C GLY A 136 -20.08 28.39 2.36
N VAL A 137 -19.74 28.41 3.65
CA VAL A 137 -18.60 27.68 4.23
C VAL A 137 -18.71 26.15 4.05
N PHE A 138 -19.92 25.61 3.89
CA PHE A 138 -20.15 24.17 3.71
C PHE A 138 -19.51 23.63 2.43
N GLY A 139 -19.42 24.43 1.36
CA GLY A 139 -18.75 24.02 0.12
C GLY A 139 -17.26 23.73 0.30
N TYR A 140 -16.58 24.50 1.13
CA TYR A 140 -15.19 24.20 1.51
C TYR A 140 -15.08 22.88 2.31
N GLY A 141 -16.07 22.61 3.16
CA GLY A 141 -16.16 21.33 3.89
C GLY A 141 -16.27 20.13 2.94
N LEU A 142 -17.09 20.25 1.87
CA LEU A 142 -17.20 19.23 0.84
C LEU A 142 -15.89 19.05 0.05
N ALA A 143 -15.22 20.14 -0.30
CA ALA A 143 -13.91 20.07 -0.98
C ALA A 143 -12.86 19.40 -0.09
N LEU A 144 -12.83 19.71 1.21
CA LEU A 144 -11.96 19.02 2.16
C LEU A 144 -12.30 17.53 2.24
N LEU A 145 -13.58 17.18 2.25
CA LEU A 145 -14.03 15.78 2.27
C LEU A 145 -13.58 15.03 1.01
N GLN A 146 -13.64 15.66 -0.17
CA GLN A 146 -13.12 15.11 -1.42
C GLN A 146 -11.60 14.92 -1.37
N PHE A 147 -10.87 15.90 -0.84
CA PHE A 147 -9.43 15.81 -0.62
C PHE A 147 -9.06 14.61 0.26
N LEU A 148 -9.74 14.48 1.40
CA LEU A 148 -9.56 13.34 2.30
C LEU A 148 -9.98 12.01 1.66
N GLY A 149 -11.07 12.01 0.89
CA GLY A 149 -11.52 10.85 0.12
C GLY A 149 -10.46 10.35 -0.87
N PHE A 150 -9.82 11.28 -1.61
CA PHE A 150 -8.72 10.94 -2.51
C PHE A 150 -7.54 10.32 -1.74
N ILE A 151 -7.15 10.92 -0.61
CA ILE A 151 -6.09 10.37 0.24
C ILE A 151 -6.45 8.97 0.72
N LEU A 152 -7.68 8.75 1.19
CA LEU A 152 -8.16 7.43 1.63
C LEU A 152 -8.12 6.40 0.50
N GLY A 153 -8.58 6.75 -0.70
CA GLY A 153 -8.46 5.89 -1.88
C GLY A 153 -7.01 5.53 -2.22
N SER A 154 -6.12 6.52 -2.19
CA SER A 154 -4.69 6.33 -2.41
C SER A 154 -4.05 5.44 -1.35
N LEU A 155 -4.40 5.63 -0.08
CA LEU A 155 -3.91 4.79 1.02
C LEU A 155 -4.47 3.38 0.97
N GLY A 156 -5.72 3.20 0.50
CA GLY A 156 -6.32 1.88 0.28
C GLY A 156 -5.45 1.02 -0.63
N THR A 157 -4.96 1.55 -1.75
CA THR A 157 -4.02 0.82 -2.62
C THR A 157 -2.70 0.51 -1.94
N SER A 158 -2.25 1.36 -1.00
CA SER A 158 -1.00 1.14 -0.26
C SER A 158 -1.04 -0.07 0.67
N VAL A 159 -2.22 -0.45 1.18
CA VAL A 159 -2.38 -1.62 2.06
C VAL A 159 -1.96 -2.91 1.33
N PHE A 160 -2.28 -3.03 0.04
CA PHE A 160 -1.84 -4.16 -0.77
C PHE A 160 -0.33 -4.18 -1.02
N ALA A 161 0.30 -3.00 -1.11
CA ALA A 161 1.75 -2.89 -1.31
C ALA A 161 2.57 -3.12 -0.04
N ARG A 162 2.01 -2.79 1.13
CA ARG A 162 2.70 -2.93 2.44
C ARG A 162 2.96 -4.38 2.86
N LYS A 163 2.31 -5.35 2.23
CA LYS A 163 2.51 -6.78 2.52
C LYS A 163 3.92 -7.28 2.21
N ARG A 164 4.70 -6.54 1.40
CA ARG A 164 6.07 -6.91 1.09
C ARG A 164 7.05 -6.27 2.08
N PRO A 165 7.87 -7.07 2.78
CA PRO A 165 8.90 -6.55 3.66
C PRO A 165 9.93 -5.77 2.85
N ALA A 166 10.45 -4.69 3.44
CA ALA A 166 11.46 -3.84 2.83
C ALA A 166 12.69 -3.74 3.73
N CYS A 167 13.84 -3.65 3.12
CA CYS A 167 15.10 -3.46 3.82
C CYS A 167 15.10 -2.11 4.57
N PRO A 168 15.39 -2.09 5.87
CA PRO A 168 15.40 -0.84 6.63
C PRO A 168 16.53 0.12 6.20
N SER A 169 17.63 -0.42 5.67
CA SER A 169 18.81 0.37 5.29
C SER A 169 18.67 1.07 3.95
N CYS A 170 18.05 0.44 2.94
CA CYS A 170 18.00 0.96 1.57
C CYS A 170 16.60 1.00 0.95
N SER A 171 15.57 0.60 1.70
CA SER A 171 14.15 0.63 1.29
C SER A 171 13.78 -0.24 0.08
N HIS A 172 14.68 -1.12 -0.39
CA HIS A 172 14.36 -2.11 -1.42
C HIS A 172 13.48 -3.23 -0.82
N HIS A 173 12.63 -3.82 -1.64
CA HIS A 173 11.89 -5.01 -1.23
C HIS A 173 12.84 -6.18 -0.99
N LEU A 174 12.58 -6.93 0.08
CA LEU A 174 13.34 -8.12 0.40
C LEU A 174 12.83 -9.29 -0.43
N HIS A 175 13.77 -10.07 -1.01
CA HIS A 175 13.47 -11.27 -1.77
C HIS A 175 13.65 -12.49 -0.87
N THR A 176 12.69 -13.42 -0.89
CA THR A 176 12.79 -14.68 -0.17
C THR A 176 13.86 -15.54 -0.83
N LEU A 177 14.90 -15.89 -0.08
CA LEU A 177 15.96 -16.81 -0.50
C LEU A 177 15.61 -18.26 -0.19
N ALA A 178 15.07 -18.47 1.02
CA ALA A 178 14.74 -19.80 1.52
C ALA A 178 13.64 -19.72 2.57
N ALA A 179 12.91 -20.81 2.75
CA ALA A 179 11.95 -20.97 3.83
C ALA A 179 12.04 -22.39 4.39
N GLY A 180 11.74 -22.51 5.68
CA GLY A 180 11.67 -23.79 6.38
C GLY A 180 10.51 -23.79 7.36
N ALA A 181 9.97 -24.97 7.63
CA ALA A 181 8.91 -25.15 8.60
C ALA A 181 9.32 -26.23 9.60
N GLN A 182 9.03 -26.00 10.87
CA GLN A 182 9.26 -26.93 11.97
C GLN A 182 7.97 -27.14 12.74
N HIS A 183 7.69 -28.40 13.09
CA HIS A 183 6.46 -28.80 13.79
C HIS A 183 6.81 -29.37 15.17
N PHE A 184 6.10 -28.91 16.19
CA PHE A 184 6.29 -29.34 17.57
C PHE A 184 4.95 -29.72 18.18
N ASN A 185 4.83 -30.97 18.61
CA ASN A 185 3.64 -31.46 19.33
C ASN A 185 3.80 -31.30 20.86
N ASP A 186 5.04 -31.12 21.29
CA ASP A 186 5.39 -30.89 22.69
C ASP A 186 5.84 -29.43 22.86
N ARG A 187 5.29 -28.79 23.90
CA ARG A 187 5.59 -27.40 24.21
C ARG A 187 7.01 -27.23 24.75
N ASP A 188 7.50 -28.16 25.55
CA ASP A 188 8.85 -28.07 26.11
C ASP A 188 9.92 -28.21 25.01
N ALA A 189 9.66 -29.06 24.00
CA ALA A 189 10.49 -29.17 22.83
C ALA A 189 10.49 -27.89 21.99
N PHE A 190 9.33 -27.24 21.85
CA PHE A 190 9.23 -25.94 21.19
C PHE A 190 9.96 -24.84 21.98
N ASP A 191 9.76 -24.75 23.28
CA ASP A 191 10.41 -23.74 24.12
C ASP A 191 11.94 -23.90 24.08
N THR A 192 12.44 -25.13 24.13
CA THR A 192 13.87 -25.45 23.96
C THR A 192 14.40 -25.02 22.59
N TYR A 193 13.68 -25.33 21.51
CA TYR A 193 14.04 -24.88 20.17
C TYR A 193 14.10 -23.35 20.09
N TYR A 194 13.08 -22.69 20.63
CA TYR A 194 12.88 -21.26 20.53
C TYR A 194 13.94 -20.47 21.31
N GLU A 195 14.37 -20.97 22.45
CA GLU A 195 15.48 -20.41 23.24
C GLU A 195 16.84 -20.64 22.58
N ASN A 196 17.09 -21.83 22.05
CA ASN A 196 18.34 -22.14 21.37
C ASN A 196 18.56 -21.29 20.10
N VAL A 197 17.53 -21.15 19.26
CA VAL A 197 17.62 -20.29 18.05
C VAL A 197 17.94 -18.83 18.40
N LEU A 198 17.62 -18.38 19.64
CA LEU A 198 17.93 -17.02 20.08
C LEU A 198 19.33 -16.85 20.64
N SER A 199 19.85 -17.88 21.30
CA SER A 199 21.10 -17.81 22.07
C SER A 199 22.32 -18.22 21.25
N LEU A 200 22.10 -19.02 20.19
CA LEU A 200 23.19 -19.54 19.37
C LEU A 200 23.74 -18.50 18.38
N PRO A 201 25.06 -18.52 18.12
CA PRO A 201 25.65 -17.73 17.03
C PRO A 201 25.04 -18.13 15.69
N LEU A 202 24.58 -17.15 14.92
CA LEU A 202 23.88 -17.35 13.65
C LEU A 202 24.74 -18.04 12.58
N ASP A 203 26.07 -17.93 12.66
CA ASP A 203 27.05 -18.55 11.76
C ASP A 203 27.56 -19.92 12.24
N GLY A 204 27.08 -20.37 13.41
CA GLY A 204 27.49 -21.65 14.00
C GLY A 204 26.80 -22.85 13.33
N PRO A 205 27.48 -24.02 13.30
CA PRO A 205 26.88 -25.26 12.81
C PRO A 205 25.65 -25.68 13.62
N GLU A 206 25.66 -25.44 14.93
CA GLU A 206 24.54 -25.73 15.83
C GLU A 206 23.26 -24.98 15.46
N PHE A 207 23.40 -23.71 15.03
CA PHE A 207 22.26 -22.95 14.53
C PHE A 207 21.65 -23.61 13.26
N ALA A 208 22.49 -24.08 12.34
CA ALA A 208 22.04 -24.78 11.14
C ALA A 208 21.32 -26.10 11.48
N ASP A 209 21.80 -26.83 12.48
CA ASP A 209 21.20 -28.08 12.95
C ASP A 209 19.81 -27.81 13.56
N TRP A 210 19.68 -26.79 14.41
CA TRP A 210 18.38 -26.37 14.95
C TRP A 210 17.42 -25.87 13.90
N MET A 211 17.89 -25.11 12.92
CA MET A 211 17.07 -24.71 11.77
C MET A 211 16.62 -25.91 10.93
N GLY A 212 17.41 -27.02 10.99
CA GLY A 212 17.10 -28.32 10.36
C GLY A 212 16.14 -29.19 11.15
N TYR A 213 15.97 -28.97 12.43
CA TYR A 213 15.23 -29.82 13.36
C TYR A 213 13.72 -29.71 13.15
N ASP A 214 13.04 -30.80 12.82
CA ASP A 214 11.59 -30.88 12.60
C ASP A 214 11.07 -32.23 13.12
N PRO A 215 10.87 -32.37 14.46
CA PRO A 215 10.61 -33.63 15.10
C PRO A 215 9.25 -34.24 14.76
N ASP A 216 8.25 -33.41 14.47
CA ASP A 216 6.85 -33.83 14.34
C ASP A 216 6.26 -33.59 12.93
N ARG A 217 7.10 -33.47 11.91
CA ARG A 217 6.71 -33.14 10.53
C ARG A 217 5.52 -33.97 10.01
N THR A 218 5.43 -35.22 10.39
CA THR A 218 4.42 -36.18 9.89
C THR A 218 3.24 -36.37 10.84
N ARG A 219 3.24 -35.73 12.03
CA ARG A 219 2.26 -35.99 13.10
C ARG A 219 1.55 -34.70 13.55
N ILE A 220 0.93 -34.01 12.60
CA ILE A 220 0.18 -32.78 12.91
C ILE A 220 -1.13 -33.16 13.62
N ARG A 221 -1.36 -32.56 14.79
CA ARG A 221 -2.57 -32.71 15.61
C ARG A 221 -2.98 -31.38 16.20
N GLU A 222 -4.15 -31.32 16.80
CA GLU A 222 -4.57 -30.15 17.56
C GLU A 222 -3.53 -29.80 18.65
N GLY A 223 -3.20 -28.53 18.75
CA GLY A 223 -2.14 -28.02 19.63
C GLY A 223 -0.73 -28.08 19.05
N THR A 224 -0.49 -28.69 17.88
CA THR A 224 0.83 -28.63 17.20
C THR A 224 1.22 -27.18 16.96
N ILE A 225 2.46 -26.84 17.31
CA ILE A 225 3.07 -25.53 17.06
C ILE A 225 3.88 -25.61 15.77
N LEU A 226 3.62 -24.70 14.84
CA LEU A 226 4.33 -24.55 13.58
C LEU A 226 5.18 -23.28 13.64
N VAL A 227 6.47 -23.43 13.43
CA VAL A 227 7.40 -22.31 13.23
C VAL A 227 7.77 -22.27 11.76
N THR A 228 7.41 -21.19 11.07
CA THR A 228 7.82 -20.94 9.69
C THR A 228 8.95 -19.92 9.70
N SER A 229 10.14 -20.35 9.30
CA SER A 229 11.33 -19.51 9.20
C SER A 229 11.56 -19.13 7.74
N THR A 230 11.61 -17.83 7.45
CA THR A 230 11.80 -17.30 6.09
C THR A 230 13.07 -16.46 6.06
N LEU A 231 14.06 -16.89 5.30
CA LEU A 231 15.27 -16.12 5.02
C LEU A 231 15.03 -15.21 3.83
N ARG A 232 15.24 -13.92 4.02
CA ARG A 232 15.09 -12.90 2.98
C ARG A 232 16.40 -12.15 2.79
N ALA A 233 16.67 -11.68 1.58
CA ALA A 233 17.81 -10.81 1.31
C ALA A 233 17.42 -9.58 0.50
N CYS A 234 18.17 -8.53 0.72
CA CYS A 234 18.06 -7.30 -0.06
C CYS A 234 18.89 -7.43 -1.34
N PRO A 235 18.32 -7.23 -2.54
CA PRO A 235 19.07 -7.32 -3.79
C PRO A 235 20.16 -6.24 -3.92
N ALA A 236 19.97 -5.09 -3.26
CA ALA A 236 20.89 -3.95 -3.38
C ALA A 236 22.05 -4.01 -2.37
N CYS A 237 21.78 -4.19 -1.07
CA CYS A 237 22.82 -4.19 -0.04
C CYS A 237 23.21 -5.58 0.45
N ARG A 238 22.55 -6.63 -0.02
CA ARG A 238 22.75 -8.04 0.36
C ARG A 238 22.54 -8.34 1.84
N CYS A 239 22.04 -7.38 2.63
CA CYS A 239 21.65 -7.65 4.02
C CYS A 239 20.59 -8.74 4.05
N GLN A 240 20.78 -9.72 4.93
CA GLN A 240 19.83 -10.80 5.14
C GLN A 240 18.92 -10.48 6.34
N HIS A 241 17.71 -11.02 6.31
CA HIS A 241 16.72 -10.94 7.36
C HIS A 241 16.11 -12.33 7.56
N LEU A 242 16.04 -12.76 8.81
CA LEU A 242 15.37 -13.99 9.21
C LEU A 242 14.04 -13.63 9.88
N ALA A 243 12.94 -13.96 9.22
CA ALA A 243 11.61 -13.81 9.79
C ALA A 243 11.08 -15.16 10.26
N GLN A 244 10.57 -15.21 11.49
CA GLN A 244 9.92 -16.39 12.05
C GLN A 244 8.46 -16.05 12.37
N ALA A 245 7.55 -16.83 11.81
CA ALA A 245 6.13 -16.82 12.13
C ALA A 245 5.79 -18.07 12.92
N VAL A 246 5.03 -17.90 14.00
CA VAL A 246 4.60 -19.02 14.85
C VAL A 246 3.09 -19.12 14.78
N GLN A 247 2.61 -20.34 14.57
CA GLN A 247 1.19 -20.67 14.51
C GLN A 247 0.90 -21.90 15.38
N THR A 248 -0.33 -22.05 15.84
CA THR A 248 -0.79 -23.28 16.49
C THR A 248 -1.93 -23.90 15.72
N MET A 249 -1.95 -25.23 15.66
CA MET A 249 -3.05 -25.96 15.02
C MET A 249 -4.26 -25.98 15.94
N GLY A 250 -5.34 -25.36 15.49
CA GLY A 250 -6.67 -25.51 16.11
C GLY A 250 -7.38 -26.75 15.59
N VAL A 251 -8.69 -26.83 15.80
CA VAL A 251 -9.51 -27.98 15.35
C VAL A 251 -9.49 -28.17 13.83
N LYS A 252 -9.43 -27.08 13.06
CA LYS A 252 -9.49 -27.12 11.57
C LYS A 252 -8.50 -26.23 10.86
N GLU A 253 -7.88 -25.28 11.54
CA GLU A 253 -7.05 -24.25 10.90
C GLU A 253 -5.88 -23.82 11.79
N TRP A 254 -4.85 -23.28 11.13
CA TRP A 254 -3.70 -22.69 11.79
C TRP A 254 -4.04 -21.28 12.31
N SER A 255 -3.84 -21.06 13.60
CA SER A 255 -4.05 -19.76 14.25
C SER A 255 -2.72 -19.09 14.55
N PRO A 256 -2.49 -17.84 14.10
CA PRO A 256 -1.22 -17.16 14.32
C PRO A 256 -0.99 -16.81 15.79
N LEU A 257 0.26 -16.93 16.24
CA LEU A 257 0.75 -16.50 17.55
C LEU A 257 1.68 -15.27 17.38
N PRO A 258 1.12 -14.05 17.17
CA PRO A 258 1.91 -12.89 16.79
C PRO A 258 2.93 -12.45 17.85
N LYS A 259 2.70 -12.78 19.12
CA LYS A 259 3.65 -12.47 20.23
C LYS A 259 4.95 -13.26 20.13
N LEU A 260 4.94 -14.39 19.44
CA LEU A 260 6.10 -15.27 19.24
C LEU A 260 6.73 -15.06 17.85
N ALA A 261 6.10 -14.26 16.98
CA ALA A 261 6.70 -13.91 15.69
C ALA A 261 7.91 -12.99 15.86
N ARG A 262 8.93 -13.20 15.04
CA ARG A 262 10.20 -12.45 15.09
C ARG A 262 10.67 -12.07 13.71
N ASP A 263 11.35 -10.93 13.63
CA ASP A 263 12.05 -10.46 12.43
C ASP A 263 13.42 -9.94 12.86
N MET A 264 14.46 -10.65 12.46
CA MET A 264 15.83 -10.40 12.89
C MET A 264 16.67 -9.98 11.69
N ALA A 265 17.36 -8.84 11.82
CA ALA A 265 18.40 -8.48 10.86
C ALA A 265 19.64 -9.34 11.11
N VAL A 266 20.13 -10.00 10.07
CA VAL A 266 21.38 -10.79 10.16
C VAL A 266 22.56 -9.82 10.10
N PRO A 267 23.55 -9.93 11.02
CA PRO A 267 24.73 -9.10 10.99
C PRO A 267 25.49 -9.19 9.66
N HIS A 268 26.14 -8.08 9.27
CA HIS A 268 26.93 -8.06 8.06
C HIS A 268 28.06 -9.11 8.08
N GLY A 269 28.21 -9.83 6.98
CA GLY A 269 29.26 -10.86 6.85
C GLY A 269 28.80 -12.28 7.18
N ILE A 270 27.60 -12.45 7.76
CA ILE A 270 27.01 -13.77 8.02
C ILE A 270 26.09 -14.12 6.83
N ASP A 271 26.26 -15.34 6.28
CA ASP A 271 25.37 -15.92 5.27
C ASP A 271 24.60 -17.10 5.87
N LEU A 272 23.30 -16.93 6.07
CA LEU A 272 22.42 -17.98 6.57
C LEU A 272 21.92 -18.95 5.46
N GLY A 273 22.25 -18.72 4.21
CA GLY A 273 21.85 -19.60 3.11
C GLY A 273 22.20 -21.09 3.34
N PRO A 274 23.38 -21.42 3.86
CA PRO A 274 23.75 -22.81 4.21
C PRO A 274 22.80 -23.49 5.21
N ALA A 275 22.31 -22.79 6.22
CA ALA A 275 21.38 -23.32 7.23
C ALA A 275 20.01 -23.74 6.64
N PHE A 276 19.68 -23.28 5.43
CA PHE A 276 18.45 -23.61 4.72
C PHE A 276 18.65 -24.56 3.54
N ARG A 277 19.87 -25.08 3.32
CA ARG A 277 20.17 -26.01 2.21
C ARG A 277 19.33 -27.28 2.35
N GLY A 278 18.59 -27.63 1.31
CA GLY A 278 17.71 -28.82 1.24
C GLY A 278 16.20 -28.52 1.35
N ARG A 279 15.80 -27.28 1.67
CA ARG A 279 14.39 -26.89 1.91
C ARG A 279 13.78 -25.93 0.88
N THR A 280 14.54 -25.53 -0.10
CA THR A 280 14.31 -24.36 -0.96
C THR A 280 13.20 -24.49 -2.00
N ARG A 281 12.62 -25.64 -2.27
CA ARG A 281 11.68 -25.79 -3.41
C ARG A 281 10.19 -25.87 -3.04
N GLU A 282 9.83 -26.44 -1.90
CA GLU A 282 8.42 -26.65 -1.57
C GLU A 282 7.72 -25.44 -0.90
N ALA A 283 8.47 -24.66 -0.14
CA ALA A 283 7.90 -23.51 0.60
C ALA A 283 7.66 -22.28 -0.31
N ALA A 284 8.53 -22.03 -1.28
CA ALA A 284 8.36 -20.94 -2.24
C ALA A 284 7.12 -21.13 -3.14
N ALA A 285 6.75 -22.37 -3.43
CA ALA A 285 5.57 -22.69 -4.23
C ALA A 285 4.25 -22.46 -3.47
N ARG A 286 4.26 -22.55 -2.13
CA ARG A 286 3.07 -22.34 -1.29
C ARG A 286 2.82 -20.84 -0.97
N GLU A 287 3.84 -20.01 -1.03
CA GLU A 287 3.70 -18.55 -0.84
C GLU A 287 3.22 -17.84 -2.12
N ALA A 288 3.31 -18.49 -3.27
CA ALA A 288 2.90 -17.98 -4.58
C ALA A 288 1.45 -18.37 -4.97
N ALA A 289 0.82 -19.26 -4.24
CA ALA A 289 -0.58 -19.70 -4.38
C ALA A 289 -1.48 -19.02 -3.34
#